data_53bfc5c5577607902d5d46b84620ffe8
#
_entry.id   53bfc5c5577607902d5d46b84620ffe8
#
_cell.length_a   1.000
_cell.length_b   1.000
_cell.length_c   1.000
_cell.angle_alpha   90.00
_cell.angle_beta   90.00
_cell.angle_gamma   90.00
#
_symmetry.space_group_name_H-M   'P 1'
#
loop_
_entity.id
_entity.type
_entity.pdbx_description
1 polymer ?
#
loop_
_entity_poly.entity_id
_entity_poly.type
_entity_poly.pdbx_seq_one_letter_code
_entity_poly.pdbx_strand_id
1 'polypeptide(L)'
;GDDAQRYLQSALTGTGYFIVSFLVHQLATRLAREQEVAQRSQTAARVQAQVSGLIIQNLTDGVLVVDESDAVRMANPAALQLLGCAPLQELPFNLESQAHWLPLVALARRTFGTQQPQTADADLLHTGQSPTGLHVRTWLTAPREAAGPMRMERLCVMFLHDLRELEARLRTEKL
;
A
#
# COMPACT_ATOMS: atom_id res chain seq x y z
N GLY A 1 23.86 -16.78 70.84
CA GLY A 1 23.14 -16.03 70.55
C GLY A 1 22.93 -14.82 69.67
N ASP A 2 23.13 -13.65 70.16
CA ASP A 2 22.79 -12.41 69.42
C ASP A 2 23.62 -12.21 68.15
N ASP A 3 24.84 -12.68 68.11
CA ASP A 3 25.70 -12.52 66.90
C ASP A 3 25.25 -13.41 65.75
N ALA A 4 24.80 -14.64 66.01
CA ALA A 4 24.23 -15.50 64.95
C ALA A 4 22.96 -14.93 64.35
N GLN A 5 22.15 -14.29 65.16
CA GLN A 5 20.90 -13.67 64.72
C GLN A 5 21.14 -12.43 63.86
N ARG A 6 22.17 -11.62 64.18
CA ARG A 6 22.62 -10.49 63.37
C ARG A 6 23.18 -10.91 62.00
N TYR A 7 23.99 -11.97 62.00
CA TYR A 7 24.50 -12.52 60.72
C TYR A 7 23.39 -13.10 59.85
N LEU A 8 22.41 -13.77 60.42
CA LEU A 8 21.28 -14.28 59.68
C LEU A 8 20.40 -13.16 59.08
N GLN A 9 20.19 -12.11 59.84
CA GLN A 9 19.41 -10.95 59.40
C GLN A 9 20.15 -10.18 58.30
N SER A 10 21.42 -9.99 58.38
CA SER A 10 22.27 -9.37 57.34
C SER A 10 22.29 -10.20 56.05
N ALA A 11 22.40 -11.54 56.20
CA ALA A 11 22.38 -12.45 55.06
C ALA A 11 21.03 -12.46 54.33
N LEU A 12 19.91 -12.46 55.06
CA LEU A 12 18.57 -12.37 54.48
C LEU A 12 18.31 -11.07 53.76
N THR A 13 18.75 -9.93 54.33
CA THR A 13 18.61 -8.63 53.71
C THR A 13 19.46 -8.52 52.44
N GLY A 14 20.73 -8.97 52.47
CA GLY A 14 21.63 -9.00 51.32
C GLY A 14 21.10 -9.87 50.18
N THR A 15 20.56 -11.05 50.49
CA THR A 15 19.96 -11.95 49.51
C THR A 15 18.70 -11.36 48.87
N GLY A 16 17.87 -10.67 49.65
CA GLY A 16 16.71 -9.99 49.18
C GLY A 16 17.06 -8.88 48.15
N TYR A 17 18.05 -8.06 48.47
CA TYR A 17 18.53 -7.01 47.52
C TYR A 17 19.11 -7.61 46.25
N PHE A 18 19.80 -8.73 46.34
CA PHE A 18 20.41 -9.40 45.20
C PHE A 18 19.31 -9.97 44.25
N ILE A 19 18.27 -10.58 44.80
CA ILE A 19 17.15 -11.10 44.04
C ILE A 19 16.42 -9.98 43.34
N VAL A 20 16.08 -8.89 44.05
CA VAL A 20 15.40 -7.72 43.49
C VAL A 20 16.25 -7.08 42.36
N SER A 21 17.52 -6.87 42.60
CA SER A 21 18.45 -6.33 41.60
C SER A 21 18.54 -7.21 40.37
N PHE A 22 18.61 -8.51 40.55
CA PHE A 22 18.63 -9.48 39.45
C PHE A 22 17.35 -9.46 38.65
N LEU A 23 16.17 -9.43 39.31
CA LEU A 23 14.87 -9.35 38.66
C LEU A 23 14.71 -8.06 37.87
N VAL A 24 15.09 -6.93 38.45
CA VAL A 24 15.07 -5.62 37.75
C VAL A 24 15.96 -5.62 36.52
N HIS A 25 17.16 -6.19 36.64
CA HIS A 25 18.06 -6.32 35.50
C HIS A 25 17.51 -7.22 34.41
N GLN A 26 16.94 -8.37 34.76
CA GLN A 26 16.27 -9.27 33.83
C GLN A 26 15.09 -8.60 33.10
N LEU A 27 14.28 -7.85 33.84
CA LEU A 27 13.13 -7.14 33.29
C LEU A 27 13.58 -6.01 32.34
N ALA A 28 14.58 -5.23 32.73
CA ALA A 28 15.14 -4.16 31.91
C ALA A 28 15.73 -4.69 30.61
N THR A 29 16.45 -5.80 30.64
CA THR A 29 17.03 -6.41 29.43
C THR A 29 15.97 -7.01 28.52
N ARG A 30 14.90 -7.57 29.05
CA ARG A 30 13.76 -8.06 28.25
C ARG A 30 13.04 -6.92 27.54
N LEU A 31 12.70 -5.85 28.27
CA LEU A 31 12.06 -4.66 27.71
C LEU A 31 12.91 -4.00 26.61
N ALA A 32 14.23 -3.89 26.84
CA ALA A 32 15.13 -3.33 25.83
C ALA A 32 15.17 -4.17 24.54
N ARG A 33 15.17 -5.50 24.67
CA ARG A 33 15.12 -6.40 23.50
C ARG A 33 13.80 -6.33 22.74
N GLU A 34 12.68 -6.29 23.44
CA GLU A 34 11.35 -6.18 22.82
C GLU A 34 11.21 -4.85 22.07
N GLN A 35 11.70 -3.75 22.62
CA GLN A 35 11.72 -2.45 21.95
C GLN A 35 12.61 -2.45 20.70
N GLU A 36 13.78 -3.07 20.77
CA GLU A 36 14.69 -3.14 19.61
C GLU A 36 14.10 -3.97 18.46
N VAL A 37 13.48 -5.10 18.76
CA VAL A 37 12.79 -5.94 17.75
C VAL A 37 11.62 -5.18 17.12
N ALA A 38 10.79 -4.50 17.91
CA ALA A 38 9.68 -3.72 17.44
C ALA A 38 10.14 -2.56 16.54
N GLN A 39 11.19 -1.84 16.91
CA GLN A 39 11.74 -0.76 16.10
C GLN A 39 12.33 -1.26 14.77
N ARG A 40 13.05 -2.37 14.77
CA ARG A 40 13.59 -2.98 13.54
C ARG A 40 12.49 -3.41 12.59
N SER A 41 11.43 -4.03 13.11
CA SER A 41 10.27 -4.44 12.32
C SER A 41 9.54 -3.24 11.70
N GLN A 42 9.33 -2.16 12.45
CA GLN A 42 8.73 -0.93 11.93
C GLN A 42 9.59 -0.24 10.87
N THR A 43 10.90 -0.21 11.07
CA THR A 43 11.83 0.41 10.10
C THR A 43 11.84 -0.39 8.80
N ALA A 44 11.89 -1.73 8.87
CA ALA A 44 11.84 -2.60 7.69
C ALA A 44 10.53 -2.42 6.91
N ALA A 45 9.38 -2.37 7.60
CA ALA A 45 8.08 -2.14 6.98
C ALA A 45 7.99 -0.76 6.31
N ARG A 46 8.53 0.29 6.95
CA ARG A 46 8.57 1.66 6.38
C ARG A 46 9.44 1.74 5.14
N VAL A 47 10.64 1.15 5.17
CA VAL A 47 11.55 1.11 4.02
C VAL A 47 10.90 0.36 2.86
N GLN A 48 10.28 -0.78 3.10
CA GLN A 48 9.59 -1.56 2.07
C GLN A 48 8.42 -0.78 1.47
N ALA A 49 7.60 -0.11 2.28
CA ALA A 49 6.51 0.73 1.80
C ALA A 49 7.02 1.93 0.98
N GLN A 50 8.12 2.54 1.41
CA GLN A 50 8.74 3.67 0.71
C GLN A 50 9.35 3.25 -0.64
N VAL A 51 10.04 2.12 -0.70
CA VAL A 51 10.59 1.56 -1.94
C VAL A 51 9.47 1.18 -2.91
N SER A 52 8.41 0.53 -2.43
CA SER A 52 7.25 0.20 -3.25
C SER A 52 6.56 1.46 -3.80
N GLY A 53 6.42 2.50 -2.99
CA GLY A 53 5.88 3.79 -3.41
C GLY A 53 6.73 4.47 -4.48
N LEU A 54 8.05 4.45 -4.35
CA LEU A 54 8.97 5.01 -5.34
C LEU A 54 8.92 4.25 -6.67
N ILE A 55 8.81 2.94 -6.65
CA ILE A 55 8.69 2.12 -7.85
C ILE A 55 7.40 2.47 -8.59
N ILE A 56 6.26 2.54 -7.90
CA ILE A 56 4.97 2.90 -8.50
C ILE A 56 4.98 4.32 -9.08
N GLN A 57 5.62 5.26 -8.39
CA GLN A 57 5.70 6.65 -8.86
C GLN A 57 6.57 6.84 -10.12
N ASN A 58 7.57 5.99 -10.31
CA ASN A 58 8.49 6.07 -11.44
C ASN A 58 8.15 5.14 -12.61
N LEU A 59 7.05 4.41 -12.52
CA LEU A 59 6.56 3.61 -13.65
C LEU A 59 6.08 4.54 -14.78
N THR A 60 6.48 4.23 -15.99
CA THR A 60 5.97 4.88 -17.21
C THR A 60 4.53 4.52 -17.50
N ASP A 61 4.09 3.37 -17.01
CA ASP A 61 2.73 2.89 -17.14
C ASP A 61 1.84 3.48 -16.04
N GLY A 62 0.62 3.85 -16.39
CA GLY A 62 -0.36 4.34 -15.44
C GLY A 62 -0.88 3.23 -14.52
N VAL A 63 -0.94 3.49 -13.23
CA VAL A 63 -1.53 2.59 -12.24
C VAL A 63 -2.62 3.32 -11.46
N LEU A 64 -3.82 2.76 -11.47
CA LEU A 64 -4.98 3.23 -10.71
C LEU A 64 -5.44 2.13 -9.76
N VAL A 65 -5.87 2.51 -8.59
CA VAL A 65 -6.57 1.63 -7.64
C VAL A 65 -7.95 2.22 -7.38
N VAL A 66 -8.97 1.45 -7.70
CA VAL A 66 -10.38 1.85 -7.65
C VAL A 66 -11.13 0.93 -6.70
N ASP A 67 -12.02 1.49 -5.89
CA ASP A 67 -12.90 0.72 -5.02
C ASP A 67 -14.26 0.38 -5.70
N GLU A 68 -15.11 -0.35 -5.00
CA GLU A 68 -16.43 -0.77 -5.51
C GLU A 68 -17.40 0.40 -5.75
N SER A 69 -17.10 1.59 -5.21
CA SER A 69 -17.88 2.82 -5.42
C SER A 69 -17.33 3.70 -6.55
N ASP A 70 -16.45 3.16 -7.40
CA ASP A 70 -15.77 3.86 -8.49
C ASP A 70 -14.89 5.03 -8.04
N ALA A 71 -14.53 5.07 -6.75
CA ALA A 71 -13.59 6.04 -6.22
C ALA A 71 -12.15 5.59 -6.44
N VAL A 72 -11.33 6.48 -6.99
CA VAL A 72 -9.88 6.25 -7.15
C VAL A 72 -9.19 6.50 -5.82
N ARG A 73 -8.65 5.44 -5.23
CA ARG A 73 -7.93 5.48 -3.95
C ARG A 73 -6.47 5.81 -4.12
N MET A 74 -5.89 5.39 -5.22
CA MET A 74 -4.49 5.63 -5.55
C MET A 74 -4.32 5.78 -7.05
N ALA A 75 -3.46 6.69 -7.46
CA ALA A 75 -3.04 6.88 -8.85
C ALA A 75 -1.59 7.32 -8.87
N ASN A 76 -0.78 6.75 -9.77
CA ASN A 76 0.56 7.26 -9.99
C ASN A 76 0.54 8.47 -10.95
N PRO A 77 1.61 9.27 -11.03
CA PRO A 77 1.64 10.44 -11.90
C PRO A 77 1.37 10.12 -13.38
N ALA A 78 1.84 8.96 -13.86
CA ALA A 78 1.58 8.53 -15.24
C ALA A 78 0.09 8.28 -15.50
N ALA A 79 -0.65 7.68 -14.56
CA ALA A 79 -2.08 7.49 -14.66
C ALA A 79 -2.85 8.81 -14.69
N LEU A 80 -2.50 9.74 -13.82
CA LEU A 80 -3.11 11.08 -13.80
C LEU A 80 -2.88 11.83 -15.12
N GLN A 81 -1.71 11.72 -15.69
CA GLN A 81 -1.37 12.31 -16.97
C GLN A 81 -2.16 11.68 -18.12
N LEU A 82 -2.29 10.36 -18.16
CA LEU A 82 -3.09 9.62 -19.16
C LEU A 82 -4.58 9.94 -19.06
N LEU A 83 -5.09 10.15 -17.84
CA LEU A 83 -6.47 10.58 -17.61
C LEU A 83 -6.73 12.04 -17.93
N GLY A 84 -5.68 12.85 -18.18
CA GLY A 84 -5.79 14.29 -18.38
C GLY A 84 -6.10 15.06 -17.11
N CYS A 85 -5.82 14.50 -15.95
CA CYS A 85 -5.97 15.19 -14.68
C CYS A 85 -4.84 16.19 -14.47
N ALA A 86 -5.15 17.28 -13.77
CA ALA A 86 -4.12 18.19 -13.26
C ALA A 86 -3.18 17.43 -12.30
N PRO A 87 -1.89 17.76 -12.28
CA PRO A 87 -0.91 17.06 -11.43
C PRO A 87 -1.21 17.13 -9.93
N LEU A 88 -2.12 17.99 -9.53
CA LEU A 88 -2.56 18.21 -8.14
C LEU A 88 -3.97 17.67 -7.86
N GLN A 89 -4.45 16.70 -8.63
CA GLN A 89 -5.75 16.09 -8.36
C GLN A 89 -5.75 15.45 -6.98
N GLU A 90 -6.63 15.92 -6.12
CA GLU A 90 -6.77 15.38 -4.77
C GLU A 90 -7.42 13.98 -4.80
N LEU A 91 -6.82 13.05 -4.07
CA LEU A 91 -7.37 11.70 -3.87
C LEU A 91 -8.16 11.66 -2.54
N PRO A 92 -9.26 10.92 -2.48
CA PRO A 92 -9.91 10.15 -3.54
C PRO A 92 -10.79 11.02 -4.46
N PHE A 93 -10.87 10.66 -5.73
CA PHE A 93 -11.84 11.24 -6.66
C PHE A 93 -12.65 10.13 -7.33
N ASN A 94 -13.84 10.46 -7.84
CA ASN A 94 -14.74 9.49 -8.44
C ASN A 94 -14.56 9.47 -9.97
N LEU A 95 -14.40 8.27 -10.55
CA LEU A 95 -14.30 8.09 -12.01
C LEU A 95 -15.60 8.50 -12.75
N GLU A 96 -16.75 8.40 -12.10
CA GLU A 96 -18.02 8.83 -12.71
C GLU A 96 -18.13 10.36 -12.86
N SER A 97 -17.26 11.12 -12.19
CA SER A 97 -17.30 12.59 -12.25
C SER A 97 -17.03 13.16 -13.64
N GLN A 98 -16.37 12.38 -14.50
CA GLN A 98 -16.03 12.76 -15.87
C GLN A 98 -16.59 11.74 -16.87
N ALA A 99 -17.36 12.22 -17.84
CA ALA A 99 -18.01 11.37 -18.84
C ALA A 99 -16.99 10.59 -19.70
N HIS A 100 -15.82 11.17 -19.97
CA HIS A 100 -14.79 10.52 -20.78
C HIS A 100 -14.06 9.37 -20.07
N TRP A 101 -14.26 9.20 -18.75
CA TRP A 101 -13.73 8.06 -17.97
C TRP A 101 -14.74 6.91 -17.85
N LEU A 102 -15.94 7.02 -18.38
CA LEU A 102 -16.96 5.96 -18.32
C LEU A 102 -16.50 4.59 -18.82
N PRO A 103 -15.67 4.47 -19.87
CA PRO A 103 -15.13 3.17 -20.27
C PRO A 103 -14.32 2.48 -19.16
N LEU A 104 -13.60 3.24 -18.35
CA LEU A 104 -12.85 2.72 -17.19
C LEU A 104 -13.79 2.27 -16.08
N VAL A 105 -14.87 3.03 -15.83
CA VAL A 105 -15.91 2.66 -14.86
C VAL A 105 -16.58 1.34 -15.26
N ALA A 106 -16.96 1.19 -16.54
CA ALA A 106 -17.55 -0.04 -17.06
C ALA A 106 -16.62 -1.24 -16.89
N LEU A 107 -15.32 -1.07 -17.13
CA LEU A 107 -14.30 -2.10 -16.99
C LEU A 107 -14.09 -2.49 -15.52
N ALA A 108 -14.04 -1.52 -14.60
CA ALA A 108 -13.96 -1.76 -13.17
C ALA A 108 -15.17 -2.56 -12.66
N ARG A 109 -16.36 -2.16 -13.02
CA ARG A 109 -17.61 -2.87 -12.65
C ARG A 109 -17.66 -4.28 -13.20
N ARG A 110 -17.20 -4.49 -14.42
CA ARG A 110 -17.09 -5.83 -15.01
C ARG A 110 -16.11 -6.69 -14.22
N THR A 111 -14.96 -6.14 -13.84
CA THR A 111 -13.96 -6.84 -13.05
C THR A 111 -14.47 -7.24 -11.68
N PHE A 112 -15.20 -6.36 -10.99
CA PHE A 112 -15.84 -6.67 -9.71
C PHE A 112 -16.95 -7.71 -9.85
N GLY A 113 -17.75 -7.63 -10.92
CA GLY A 113 -18.85 -8.56 -11.17
C GLY A 113 -18.38 -9.98 -11.53
N THR A 114 -17.38 -10.10 -12.40
CA THR A 114 -16.85 -11.41 -12.83
C THR A 114 -15.81 -11.97 -11.89
N GLN A 115 -15.24 -11.15 -11.02
CA GLN A 115 -14.12 -11.51 -10.13
C GLN A 115 -12.90 -12.09 -10.86
N GLN A 116 -12.71 -11.70 -12.10
CA GLN A 116 -11.62 -12.15 -12.96
C GLN A 116 -10.88 -10.95 -13.56
N PRO A 117 -9.58 -11.09 -13.85
CA PRO A 117 -8.85 -10.09 -14.59
C PRO A 117 -9.51 -9.79 -15.93
N GLN A 118 -9.59 -8.53 -16.29
CA GLN A 118 -10.14 -8.05 -17.56
C GLN A 118 -9.08 -7.30 -18.34
N THR A 119 -9.18 -7.33 -19.64
CA THR A 119 -8.33 -6.57 -20.55
C THR A 119 -9.21 -5.93 -21.61
N ALA A 120 -9.06 -4.65 -21.84
CA ALA A 120 -9.80 -3.94 -22.87
C ALA A 120 -9.02 -2.73 -23.37
N ASP A 121 -9.31 -2.33 -24.60
CA ASP A 121 -8.84 -1.08 -25.16
C ASP A 121 -9.93 -0.03 -24.97
N ALA A 122 -9.56 1.13 -24.48
CA ALA A 122 -10.46 2.24 -24.24
C ALA A 122 -9.91 3.52 -24.87
N ASP A 123 -10.79 4.26 -25.55
CA ASP A 123 -10.47 5.56 -26.10
C ASP A 123 -10.97 6.65 -25.15
N LEU A 124 -10.04 7.44 -24.60
CA LEU A 124 -10.36 8.58 -23.76
C LEU A 124 -10.41 9.84 -24.61
N LEU A 125 -11.60 10.40 -24.74
CA LEU A 125 -11.83 11.65 -25.44
C LEU A 125 -11.62 12.83 -24.49
N HIS A 126 -10.52 13.55 -24.64
CA HIS A 126 -10.32 14.80 -23.93
C HIS A 126 -10.88 15.95 -24.77
N THR A 127 -11.53 16.90 -24.12
CA THR A 127 -12.07 18.09 -24.77
C THR A 127 -10.96 18.89 -25.45
N GLY A 128 -10.96 18.95 -26.78
CA GLY A 128 -9.99 19.71 -27.57
C GLY A 128 -8.67 19.00 -27.88
N GLN A 129 -8.54 17.71 -27.57
CA GLN A 129 -7.38 16.90 -27.92
C GLN A 129 -7.76 15.69 -28.77
N SER A 130 -6.78 15.11 -29.45
CA SER A 130 -6.98 13.82 -30.13
C SER A 130 -7.32 12.74 -29.12
N PRO A 131 -8.23 11.79 -29.45
CA PRO A 131 -8.53 10.68 -28.55
C PRO A 131 -7.25 9.90 -28.20
N THR A 132 -7.06 9.64 -26.93
CA THR A 132 -5.95 8.83 -26.45
C THR A 132 -6.41 7.40 -26.30
N GLY A 133 -5.90 6.49 -27.14
CA GLY A 133 -6.13 5.05 -26.99
C GLY A 133 -5.33 4.48 -25.84
N LEU A 134 -6.01 3.81 -24.92
CA LEU A 134 -5.40 3.16 -23.77
C LEU A 134 -5.66 1.65 -23.83
N HIS A 135 -4.60 0.88 -23.58
CA HIS A 135 -4.73 -0.52 -23.26
C HIS A 135 -4.83 -0.68 -21.75
N VAL A 136 -5.94 -1.21 -21.27
CA VAL A 136 -6.25 -1.31 -19.83
C VAL A 136 -6.31 -2.76 -19.42
N ARG A 137 -5.57 -3.10 -18.37
CA ARG A 137 -5.61 -4.41 -17.72
C ARG A 137 -6.02 -4.23 -16.26
N THR A 138 -6.93 -5.07 -15.80
CA THR A 138 -7.47 -4.99 -14.45
C THR A 138 -7.20 -6.26 -13.67
N TRP A 139 -6.97 -6.10 -12.36
CA TRP A 139 -6.90 -7.17 -11.39
C TRP A 139 -7.65 -6.81 -10.12
N LEU A 140 -8.28 -7.81 -9.52
CA LEU A 140 -8.81 -7.67 -8.17
C LEU A 140 -7.73 -8.02 -7.15
N THR A 141 -7.63 -7.20 -6.11
CA THR A 141 -6.84 -7.55 -4.93
C THR A 141 -7.61 -8.54 -4.06
N ALA A 142 -6.87 -9.34 -3.28
CA ALA A 142 -7.49 -10.15 -2.23
C ALA A 142 -8.25 -9.23 -1.25
N PRO A 143 -9.40 -9.69 -0.69
CA PRO A 143 -10.14 -8.93 0.30
C PRO A 143 -9.21 -8.55 1.45
N ARG A 144 -9.15 -7.27 1.79
CA ARG A 144 -8.35 -6.75 2.89
C ARG A 144 -9.28 -6.20 3.95
N GLU A 145 -8.95 -6.43 5.21
CA GLU A 145 -9.67 -5.79 6.29
C GLU A 145 -9.50 -4.27 6.19
N ALA A 146 -10.61 -3.57 5.94
CA ALA A 146 -10.65 -2.13 6.04
C ALA A 146 -10.57 -1.72 7.52
N ALA A 147 -10.00 -0.55 7.81
CA ALA A 147 -9.99 0.02 9.15
C ALA A 147 -11.43 0.32 9.62
N GLY A 148 -12.07 -0.67 10.23
CA GLY A 148 -13.44 -0.60 10.74
C GLY A 148 -14.07 -1.99 10.89
N PRO A 149 -15.14 -2.14 11.69
CA PRO A 149 -15.69 -3.43 11.97
C PRO A 149 -16.29 -4.09 10.71
N MET A 150 -15.67 -5.18 10.27
CA MET A 150 -16.18 -6.19 9.33
C MET A 150 -16.48 -5.76 7.87
N ARG A 151 -15.84 -4.76 7.30
CA ARG A 151 -15.91 -4.56 5.84
C ARG A 151 -14.64 -5.08 5.17
N MET A 152 -14.77 -6.16 4.43
CA MET A 152 -13.74 -6.58 3.47
C MET A 152 -13.88 -5.70 2.23
N GLU A 153 -12.95 -4.77 2.05
CA GLU A 153 -12.85 -3.96 0.85
C GLU A 153 -12.09 -4.72 -0.23
N ARG A 154 -12.70 -4.86 -1.40
CA ARG A 154 -12.02 -5.32 -2.60
C ARG A 154 -11.62 -4.11 -3.42
N LEU A 155 -10.40 -4.12 -3.91
CA LEU A 155 -9.86 -3.07 -4.75
C LEU A 155 -9.54 -3.62 -6.14
N CYS A 156 -9.85 -2.84 -7.16
CA CYS A 156 -9.47 -3.12 -8.53
C CYS A 156 -8.22 -2.32 -8.88
N VAL A 157 -7.17 -3.00 -9.27
CA VAL A 157 -5.94 -2.38 -9.77
C VAL A 157 -6.02 -2.34 -11.30
N MET A 158 -5.91 -1.16 -11.88
CA MET A 158 -5.89 -0.93 -13.31
C MET A 158 -4.52 -0.50 -13.77
N PHE A 159 -4.00 -1.17 -14.78
CA PHE A 159 -2.78 -0.78 -15.49
C PHE A 159 -3.16 -0.14 -16.83
N LEU A 160 -2.70 1.07 -17.04
CA LEU A 160 -2.99 1.89 -18.22
C LEU A 160 -1.73 2.01 -19.07
N HIS A 161 -1.80 1.56 -20.32
CA HIS A 161 -0.73 1.72 -21.28
C HIS A 161 -1.21 2.59 -22.45
N ASP A 162 -0.43 3.56 -22.85
CA ASP A 162 -0.69 4.31 -24.07
C ASP A 162 -0.47 3.39 -25.30
N LEU A 163 -1.51 3.21 -26.11
CA LEU A 163 -1.43 2.39 -27.31
C LEU A 163 -0.38 2.91 -28.31
N ARG A 164 -0.15 4.21 -28.38
CA ARG A 164 0.87 4.78 -29.25
C ARG A 164 2.28 4.40 -28.83
N GLU A 165 2.56 4.42 -27.53
CA GLU A 165 3.84 3.97 -27.00
C GLU A 165 4.01 2.45 -27.17
N LEU A 166 2.97 1.68 -26.93
CA LEU A 166 2.99 0.24 -27.09
C LEU A 166 3.29 -0.16 -28.55
N GLU A 167 2.63 0.46 -29.51
CA GLU A 167 2.90 0.25 -30.93
C GLU A 167 4.32 0.68 -31.33
N ALA A 168 4.82 1.78 -30.81
CA ALA A 168 6.18 2.24 -31.06
C ALA A 168 7.23 1.25 -30.54
N ARG A 169 7.02 0.70 -29.35
CA ARG A 169 7.92 -0.34 -28.78
C ARG A 169 7.91 -1.60 -29.62
N LEU A 170 6.73 -2.09 -30.03
CA LEU A 170 6.60 -3.27 -30.89
C LEU A 170 7.25 -3.08 -32.27
N ARG A 171 7.22 -1.88 -32.84
CA ARG A 171 7.93 -1.58 -34.09
C ARG A 171 9.45 -1.60 -33.92
N THR A 172 9.94 -1.17 -32.78
CA THR A 172 11.39 -1.15 -32.48
C THR A 172 11.93 -2.56 -32.25
N GLU A 173 11.13 -3.47 -31.68
CA GLU A 173 11.52 -4.87 -31.48
C GLU A 173 11.55 -5.69 -32.77
N LYS A 174 10.84 -5.27 -33.83
CA LYS A 174 10.82 -5.94 -35.14
C LYS A 174 11.96 -5.53 -36.09
N LEU A 175 12.73 -4.55 -35.70
CA LEU A 175 13.93 -4.13 -36.41
C LEU A 175 15.19 -4.70 -35.77
#